data_95ac8f7878def1aa698e49a430acce8e
#
_entry.id   95ac8f7878def1aa698e49a430acce8e
#
_cell.length_a   1.000
_cell.length_b   1.000
_cell.length_c   1.000
_cell.angle_alpha   90.00
_cell.angle_beta   90.00
_cell.angle_gamma   90.00
#
_symmetry.space_group_name_H-M   'P 1'
#
loop_
_entity.id
_entity.type
_entity.pdbx_description
1 polymer ?
#
loop_
_entity_poly.entity_id
_entity_poly.type
_entity_poly.pdbx_seq_one_letter_code
_entity_poly.pdbx_strand_id
1 'polypeptide(L)'
;IVRILDTFTELEAELEAELEARRQQYAHYRFQIIRRLRAPRQSLADLGQWRGGITPSKANRRYWDSGTIPWLASMDVSASEGRKIRGKVTQAALEETSLKIIPGPTVVVVMRSNILRWSLPIGLVVSDLTVNQDIRALVPRKDVDVEYVYQALRAASETIRATCVRTDGSMAAVDSKAFLGFQIPMPPIAEQRRVALSLRGFDVMVSDLSAGLPAELVARRKQYEYYRDRLLTFEEASA
;
A
#
# COMPACT_ATOMS: atom_id res chain seq x y z
N ILE A 1 21.30 10.12 34.82
CA ILE A 1 21.27 9.05 33.80
C ILE A 1 19.82 8.70 33.51
N VAL A 2 19.01 8.23 34.47
CA VAL A 2 17.61 7.85 34.28
C VAL A 2 16.81 8.94 33.58
N ARG A 3 16.88 10.19 34.03
CA ARG A 3 16.20 11.34 33.42
C ARG A 3 16.53 11.52 31.92
N ILE A 4 17.80 11.31 31.54
CA ILE A 4 18.21 11.46 30.14
C ILE A 4 17.62 10.33 29.30
N LEU A 5 17.61 9.12 29.82
CA LEU A 5 17.05 7.97 29.15
C LEU A 5 15.51 8.09 29.00
N ASP A 6 14.84 8.58 30.03
CA ASP A 6 13.39 8.85 30.01
C ASP A 6 13.04 9.90 28.94
N THR A 7 13.82 10.99 28.83
CA THR A 7 13.62 12.03 27.82
C THR A 7 13.73 11.48 26.39
N PHE A 8 14.65 10.55 26.11
CA PHE A 8 14.74 9.92 24.78
C PHE A 8 13.52 9.07 24.47
N THR A 9 13.01 8.32 25.44
CA THR A 9 11.81 7.49 25.26
C THR A 9 10.56 8.36 25.03
N GLU A 10 10.43 9.46 25.76
CA GLU A 10 9.34 10.43 25.58
C GLU A 10 9.39 11.06 24.18
N LEU A 11 10.55 11.50 23.71
CA LEU A 11 10.72 12.07 22.37
C LEU A 11 10.44 11.05 21.24
N GLU A 12 10.80 9.78 21.43
CA GLU A 12 10.42 8.73 20.46
C GLU A 12 8.90 8.58 20.38
N ALA A 13 8.23 8.51 21.53
CA ALA A 13 6.78 8.38 21.59
C ALA A 13 6.07 9.61 20.96
N GLU A 14 6.57 10.82 21.19
CA GLU A 14 6.06 12.05 20.59
C GLU A 14 6.21 12.04 19.05
N LEU A 15 7.36 11.63 18.54
CA LEU A 15 7.59 11.54 17.08
C LEU A 15 6.72 10.48 16.42
N GLU A 16 6.54 9.33 17.05
CA GLU A 16 5.63 8.28 16.56
C GLU A 16 4.17 8.76 16.57
N ALA A 17 3.75 9.44 17.62
CA ALA A 17 2.41 10.02 17.72
C ALA A 17 2.18 11.14 16.67
N GLU A 18 3.18 12.00 16.43
CA GLU A 18 3.09 13.04 15.39
C GLU A 18 2.96 12.41 13.99
N LEU A 19 3.77 11.39 13.69
CA LEU A 19 3.71 10.69 12.40
C LEU A 19 2.33 10.07 12.17
N GLU A 20 1.78 9.43 13.17
CA GLU A 20 0.44 8.82 13.08
C GLU A 20 -0.65 9.89 12.93
N ALA A 21 -0.59 10.97 13.71
CA ALA A 21 -1.53 12.09 13.60
C ALA A 21 -1.49 12.72 12.19
N ARG A 22 -0.31 12.88 11.60
CA ARG A 22 -0.14 13.36 10.22
C ARG A 22 -0.76 12.42 9.20
N ARG A 23 -0.52 11.11 9.32
CA ARG A 23 -1.13 10.10 8.44
C ARG A 23 -2.66 10.15 8.48
N GLN A 24 -3.24 10.25 9.67
CA GLN A 24 -4.68 10.37 9.87
C GLN A 24 -5.23 11.69 9.28
N GLN A 25 -4.54 12.79 9.48
CA GLN A 25 -4.90 14.07 8.90
C GLN A 25 -4.94 14.01 7.37
N TYR A 26 -3.94 13.41 6.73
CA TYR A 26 -3.90 13.25 5.28
C TYR A 26 -4.98 12.30 4.75
N ALA A 27 -5.24 11.20 5.45
CA ALA A 27 -6.34 10.29 5.11
C ALA A 27 -7.68 11.04 5.16
N HIS A 28 -7.88 11.88 6.17
CA HIS A 28 -9.07 12.74 6.29
C HIS A 28 -9.17 13.74 5.14
N TYR A 29 -8.10 14.47 4.80
CA TYR A 29 -8.12 15.42 3.68
C TYR A 29 -8.41 14.74 2.35
N ARG A 30 -7.77 13.60 2.06
CA ARG A 30 -8.05 12.80 0.87
C ARG A 30 -9.53 12.43 0.80
N PHE A 31 -10.08 11.91 1.89
CA PHE A 31 -11.49 11.57 1.98
C PHE A 31 -12.40 12.79 1.70
N GLN A 32 -12.12 13.95 2.31
CA GLN A 32 -12.91 15.16 2.12
C GLN A 32 -12.85 15.67 0.67
N ILE A 33 -11.68 15.68 0.06
CA ILE A 33 -11.51 16.11 -1.34
C ILE A 33 -12.34 15.21 -2.28
N ILE A 34 -12.19 13.89 -2.17
CA ILE A 34 -12.93 12.95 -3.02
C ILE A 34 -14.44 13.01 -2.75
N ARG A 35 -14.86 13.10 -1.49
CA ARG A 35 -16.27 13.14 -1.12
C ARG A 35 -17.00 14.39 -1.63
N ARG A 36 -16.30 15.53 -1.69
CA ARG A 36 -16.88 16.82 -2.10
C ARG A 36 -16.99 16.97 -3.61
N LEU A 37 -16.45 16.06 -4.39
CA LEU A 37 -16.59 16.09 -5.85
C LEU A 37 -18.06 15.94 -6.25
N ARG A 38 -18.56 16.94 -6.96
CA ARG A 38 -19.90 16.92 -7.56
C ARG A 38 -19.84 16.26 -8.93
N ALA A 39 -19.76 14.93 -8.93
CA ALA A 39 -19.63 14.13 -10.14
C ALA A 39 -20.55 12.92 -10.09
N PRO A 40 -20.98 12.38 -11.27
CA PRO A 40 -21.67 11.11 -11.32
C PRO A 40 -20.87 10.03 -10.61
N ARG A 41 -21.55 9.12 -9.94
CA ARG A 41 -20.92 7.96 -9.34
C ARG A 41 -20.94 6.80 -10.34
N GLN A 42 -19.82 6.11 -10.44
CA GLN A 42 -19.71 4.91 -11.28
C GLN A 42 -19.24 3.73 -10.43
N SER A 43 -19.70 2.54 -10.78
CA SER A 43 -19.27 1.31 -10.13
C SER A 43 -17.82 0.99 -10.51
N LEU A 44 -17.11 0.30 -9.63
CA LEU A 44 -15.74 -0.13 -9.95
C LEU A 44 -15.70 -1.07 -11.16
N ALA A 45 -16.78 -1.81 -11.42
CA ALA A 45 -16.91 -2.63 -12.63
C ALA A 45 -16.84 -1.81 -13.92
N ASP A 46 -17.37 -0.58 -13.89
CA ASP A 46 -17.45 0.27 -15.07
C ASP A 46 -16.14 1.01 -15.40
N LEU A 47 -15.15 0.97 -14.51
CA LEU A 47 -13.89 1.68 -14.71
C LEU A 47 -12.94 0.99 -15.69
N GLY A 48 -13.14 -0.28 -15.99
CA GLY A 48 -12.27 -1.07 -16.84
C GLY A 48 -12.35 -2.56 -16.51
N GLN A 49 -11.32 -3.29 -16.89
CA GLN A 49 -11.23 -4.73 -16.63
C GLN A 49 -10.42 -5.00 -15.36
N TRP A 50 -11.04 -5.63 -14.38
CA TRP A 50 -10.36 -6.13 -13.19
C TRP A 50 -9.81 -7.53 -13.44
N ARG A 51 -8.49 -7.64 -13.50
CA ARG A 51 -7.78 -8.89 -13.79
C ARG A 51 -7.15 -9.46 -12.53
N GLY A 52 -7.26 -10.75 -12.36
CA GLY A 52 -6.50 -11.52 -11.37
C GLY A 52 -5.33 -12.24 -12.02
N GLY A 53 -4.57 -12.92 -11.20
CA GLY A 53 -3.49 -13.79 -11.65
C GLY A 53 -3.49 -15.13 -10.93
N ILE A 54 -2.37 -15.78 -10.97
CA ILE A 54 -2.12 -17.06 -10.31
C ILE A 54 -0.73 -17.08 -9.67
N THR A 55 -0.52 -18.05 -8.80
CA THR A 55 0.82 -18.43 -8.35
C THR A 55 1.26 -19.65 -9.15
N PRO A 56 2.24 -19.53 -10.07
CA PRO A 56 2.82 -20.70 -10.73
C PRO A 56 3.38 -21.69 -9.71
N SER A 57 3.41 -22.97 -10.06
CA SER A 57 3.92 -23.99 -9.14
C SER A 57 5.32 -23.64 -8.63
N LYS A 58 5.45 -23.48 -7.32
CA LYS A 58 6.74 -23.19 -6.68
C LYS A 58 7.74 -24.36 -6.76
N ALA A 59 7.23 -25.56 -6.93
CA ALA A 59 8.06 -26.74 -7.13
C ALA A 59 8.75 -26.76 -8.51
N ASN A 60 8.18 -26.06 -9.49
CA ASN A 60 8.79 -25.93 -10.80
C ASN A 60 9.72 -24.72 -10.84
N ARG A 61 11.00 -24.95 -10.60
CA ARG A 61 12.05 -23.92 -10.58
C ARG A 61 12.15 -23.17 -11.90
N ARG A 62 11.81 -23.79 -13.03
CA ARG A 62 11.82 -23.17 -14.37
C ARG A 62 10.92 -21.93 -14.45
N TYR A 63 9.89 -21.81 -13.59
CA TYR A 63 9.00 -20.64 -13.56
C TYR A 63 9.56 -19.47 -12.76
N TRP A 64 10.60 -19.72 -11.93
CA TRP A 64 11.08 -18.75 -10.94
C TRP A 64 12.55 -18.40 -11.10
N ASP A 65 13.40 -19.39 -11.38
CA ASP A 65 14.85 -19.18 -11.43
C ASP A 65 15.21 -18.26 -12.60
N SER A 66 15.98 -17.22 -12.31
CA SER A 66 16.37 -16.16 -13.26
C SER A 66 15.17 -15.40 -13.86
N GLY A 67 14.04 -15.36 -13.17
CA GLY A 67 12.87 -14.60 -13.60
C GLY A 67 13.18 -13.10 -13.73
N THR A 68 12.64 -12.48 -14.77
CA THR A 68 12.79 -11.04 -15.06
C THR A 68 11.45 -10.30 -14.98
N ILE A 69 10.33 -11.00 -15.13
CA ILE A 69 8.98 -10.43 -15.19
C ILE A 69 8.46 -10.23 -13.76
N PRO A 70 8.10 -9.00 -13.36
CA PRO A 70 7.59 -8.74 -12.02
C PRO A 70 6.36 -9.57 -11.68
N TRP A 71 6.37 -10.24 -10.53
CA TRP A 71 5.24 -10.99 -9.99
C TRP A 71 4.89 -10.48 -8.60
N LEU A 72 3.76 -9.79 -8.50
CA LEU A 72 3.32 -9.12 -7.30
C LEU A 72 2.53 -10.08 -6.41
N ALA A 73 2.97 -10.21 -5.17
CA ALA A 73 2.25 -10.91 -4.11
C ALA A 73 1.48 -9.94 -3.22
N SER A 74 0.41 -10.40 -2.59
CA SER A 74 -0.40 -9.58 -1.66
C SER A 74 0.41 -8.96 -0.53
N MET A 75 1.48 -9.63 -0.08
CA MET A 75 2.40 -9.12 0.94
C MET A 75 3.18 -7.89 0.46
N ASP A 76 3.53 -7.81 -0.83
CA ASP A 76 4.24 -6.66 -1.39
C ASP A 76 3.33 -5.42 -1.48
N VAL A 77 2.03 -5.63 -1.75
CA VAL A 77 1.03 -4.55 -1.70
C VAL A 77 0.89 -4.03 -0.28
N SER A 78 0.78 -4.93 0.70
CA SER A 78 0.61 -4.57 2.11
C SER A 78 1.83 -3.85 2.70
N ALA A 79 3.03 -4.24 2.28
CA ALA A 79 4.29 -3.72 2.83
C ALA A 79 4.75 -2.41 2.16
N SER A 80 4.40 -2.18 0.89
CA SER A 80 4.97 -1.09 0.09
C SER A 80 4.01 -0.47 -0.91
N GLU A 81 2.70 -0.73 -0.80
CA GLU A 81 1.69 -0.29 -1.78
C GLU A 81 2.04 -0.71 -3.22
N GLY A 82 2.74 -1.84 -3.37
CA GLY A 82 3.19 -2.35 -4.66
C GLY A 82 4.43 -1.66 -5.24
N ARG A 83 5.05 -0.71 -4.52
CA ARG A 83 6.27 -0.02 -4.98
C ARG A 83 7.51 -0.92 -5.02
N LYS A 84 7.57 -1.94 -4.16
CA LYS A 84 8.63 -2.96 -4.15
C LYS A 84 8.02 -4.32 -4.48
N ILE A 85 8.31 -4.85 -5.66
CA ILE A 85 7.92 -6.18 -6.10
C ILE A 85 9.14 -7.09 -5.95
N ARG A 86 9.06 -8.04 -5.02
CA ARG A 86 10.16 -8.97 -4.72
C ARG A 86 10.15 -10.19 -5.63
N GLY A 87 8.95 -10.64 -5.99
CA GLY A 87 8.78 -11.82 -6.83
C GLY A 87 9.06 -11.51 -8.30
N LYS A 88 9.66 -12.48 -8.98
CA LYS A 88 9.83 -12.45 -10.45
C LYS A 88 9.54 -13.82 -11.00
N VAL A 89 8.97 -13.87 -12.20
CA VAL A 89 8.72 -15.10 -12.95
C VAL A 89 9.43 -15.05 -14.29
N THR A 90 9.58 -16.22 -14.90
CA THR A 90 10.20 -16.39 -16.22
C THR A 90 9.15 -16.29 -17.32
N GLN A 91 9.60 -16.16 -18.57
CA GLN A 91 8.77 -16.23 -19.76
C GLN A 91 8.04 -17.60 -19.86
N ALA A 92 8.70 -18.70 -19.45
CA ALA A 92 8.08 -20.03 -19.41
C ALA A 92 6.83 -20.07 -18.50
N ALA A 93 6.81 -19.32 -17.40
CA ALA A 93 5.62 -19.24 -16.55
C ALA A 93 4.42 -18.61 -17.28
N LEU A 94 4.63 -17.66 -18.18
CA LEU A 94 3.56 -17.05 -19.00
C LEU A 94 3.07 -17.98 -20.09
N GLU A 95 3.97 -18.75 -20.72
CA GLU A 95 3.67 -19.63 -21.83
C GLU A 95 2.96 -20.92 -21.40
N GLU A 96 3.39 -21.49 -20.28
CA GLU A 96 2.94 -22.80 -19.81
C GLU A 96 1.82 -22.73 -18.78
N THR A 97 1.42 -21.51 -18.34
CA THR A 97 0.35 -21.31 -17.35
C THR A 97 -0.68 -20.27 -17.80
N SER A 98 -1.74 -20.11 -17.04
CA SER A 98 -2.74 -19.05 -17.27
C SER A 98 -2.29 -17.66 -16.78
N LEU A 99 -1.04 -17.52 -16.31
CA LEU A 99 -0.51 -16.23 -15.87
C LEU A 99 -0.42 -15.26 -17.05
N LYS A 100 -0.88 -14.02 -16.86
CA LYS A 100 -0.86 -12.99 -17.91
C LYS A 100 -0.23 -11.70 -17.38
N ILE A 101 0.47 -11.01 -18.27
CA ILE A 101 0.95 -9.66 -18.02
C ILE A 101 -0.25 -8.70 -17.94
N ILE A 102 -0.21 -7.84 -16.96
CA ILE A 102 -1.13 -6.72 -16.79
C ILE A 102 -0.34 -5.46 -17.10
N PRO A 103 -0.80 -4.63 -18.07
CA PRO A 103 -0.09 -3.41 -18.42
C PRO A 103 -0.16 -2.39 -17.29
N GLY A 104 0.95 -1.72 -17.04
CA GLY A 104 1.00 -0.55 -16.16
C GLY A 104 0.71 0.76 -16.93
N PRO A 105 0.37 1.84 -16.23
CA PRO A 105 0.10 1.91 -14.81
C PRO A 105 -1.23 1.23 -14.42
N THR A 106 -1.26 0.60 -13.26
CA THR A 106 -2.45 -0.11 -12.77
C THR A 106 -2.65 0.05 -11.27
N VAL A 107 -3.90 0.10 -10.83
CA VAL A 107 -4.26 -0.02 -9.41
C VAL A 107 -4.42 -1.50 -9.07
N VAL A 108 -3.82 -1.91 -7.97
CA VAL A 108 -3.92 -3.26 -7.42
C VAL A 108 -4.59 -3.25 -6.06
N VAL A 109 -5.45 -4.22 -5.81
CA VAL A 109 -6.18 -4.38 -4.55
C VAL A 109 -6.05 -5.81 -4.06
N VAL A 110 -5.72 -5.97 -2.78
CA VAL A 110 -5.69 -7.30 -2.14
C VAL A 110 -7.11 -7.76 -1.87
N MET A 111 -7.48 -8.91 -2.44
CA MET A 111 -8.83 -9.46 -2.35
C MET A 111 -8.95 -10.58 -1.30
N ARG A 112 -7.83 -11.18 -0.89
CA ARG A 112 -7.82 -12.25 0.11
C ARG A 112 -6.53 -12.20 0.94
N SER A 113 -6.65 -11.96 2.23
CA SER A 113 -5.55 -11.97 3.19
C SER A 113 -6.10 -11.70 4.59
N ASN A 114 -5.45 -12.19 5.64
CA ASN A 114 -5.85 -11.86 7.02
C ASN A 114 -5.71 -10.37 7.36
N ILE A 115 -4.85 -9.64 6.65
CA ILE A 115 -4.70 -8.18 6.84
C ILE A 115 -6.00 -7.41 6.58
N LEU A 116 -6.92 -7.97 5.76
CA LEU A 116 -8.23 -7.38 5.48
C LEU A 116 -9.13 -7.21 6.72
N ARG A 117 -8.81 -7.89 7.81
CA ARG A 117 -9.48 -7.68 9.11
C ARG A 117 -9.24 -6.27 9.66
N TRP A 118 -8.11 -5.65 9.30
CA TRP A 118 -7.66 -4.35 9.82
C TRP A 118 -7.51 -3.27 8.76
N SER A 119 -7.12 -3.64 7.55
CA SER A 119 -6.88 -2.68 6.46
C SER A 119 -7.20 -3.29 5.09
N LEU A 120 -7.46 -2.45 4.10
CA LEU A 120 -7.58 -2.84 2.70
C LEU A 120 -6.32 -2.36 1.94
N PRO A 121 -5.35 -3.27 1.67
CA PRO A 121 -4.15 -2.87 0.93
C PRO A 121 -4.48 -2.56 -0.53
N ILE A 122 -4.11 -1.34 -0.94
CA ILE A 122 -4.28 -0.82 -2.28
C ILE A 122 -2.92 -0.29 -2.74
N GLY A 123 -2.53 -0.59 -3.97
CA GLY A 123 -1.27 -0.14 -4.53
C GLY A 123 -1.43 0.48 -5.91
N LEU A 124 -0.46 1.31 -6.30
CA LEU A 124 -0.30 1.84 -7.64
C LEU A 124 1.02 1.33 -8.21
N VAL A 125 0.96 0.55 -9.29
CA VAL A 125 2.13 -0.02 -9.96
C VAL A 125 2.25 0.60 -11.35
N VAL A 126 3.40 1.21 -11.63
CA VAL A 126 3.62 1.98 -12.87
C VAL A 126 4.12 1.13 -14.04
N SER A 127 4.74 0.00 -13.77
CA SER A 127 5.28 -0.92 -14.78
C SER A 127 4.34 -2.09 -15.05
N ASP A 128 4.55 -2.75 -16.16
CA ASP A 128 3.92 -4.03 -16.46
C ASP A 128 4.28 -5.06 -15.38
N LEU A 129 3.31 -5.88 -15.01
CA LEU A 129 3.47 -6.87 -13.96
C LEU A 129 2.57 -8.09 -14.16
N THR A 130 2.82 -9.11 -13.38
CA THR A 130 1.88 -10.21 -13.12
C THR A 130 1.50 -10.21 -11.64
N VAL A 131 0.36 -10.79 -11.29
CA VAL A 131 -0.15 -10.82 -9.91
C VAL A 131 -0.49 -12.24 -9.47
N ASN A 132 -0.53 -12.48 -8.15
CA ASN A 132 -1.04 -13.72 -7.62
C ASN A 132 -2.59 -13.77 -7.65
N GLN A 133 -3.18 -14.89 -7.25
CA GLN A 133 -4.64 -15.11 -7.21
C GLN A 133 -5.37 -14.24 -6.18
N ASP A 134 -4.67 -13.68 -5.22
CA ASP A 134 -5.24 -12.91 -4.12
C ASP A 134 -5.31 -11.41 -4.42
N ILE A 135 -4.92 -10.99 -5.62
CA ILE A 135 -4.92 -9.60 -6.09
C ILE A 135 -5.86 -9.44 -7.29
N ARG A 136 -6.50 -8.28 -7.37
CA ARG A 136 -7.11 -7.76 -8.60
C ARG A 136 -6.38 -6.48 -9.02
N ALA A 137 -6.11 -6.39 -10.32
CA ALA A 137 -5.49 -5.22 -10.95
C ALA A 137 -6.44 -4.64 -12.00
N LEU A 138 -6.54 -3.32 -12.04
CA LEU A 138 -7.41 -2.59 -12.96
C LEU A 138 -6.68 -2.26 -14.26
N VAL A 139 -7.15 -2.80 -15.39
CA VAL A 139 -6.84 -2.27 -16.71
C VAL A 139 -7.90 -1.23 -17.05
N PRO A 140 -7.60 0.08 -16.95
CA PRO A 140 -8.61 1.12 -17.02
C PRO A 140 -9.12 1.35 -18.44
N ARG A 141 -10.31 1.92 -18.57
CA ARG A 141 -10.78 2.53 -19.82
C ARG A 141 -9.99 3.81 -20.12
N LYS A 142 -10.09 4.30 -21.35
CA LYS A 142 -9.35 5.50 -21.84
C LYS A 142 -9.73 6.80 -21.11
N ASP A 143 -10.95 6.87 -20.60
CA ASP A 143 -11.50 8.02 -19.87
C ASP A 143 -11.32 7.94 -18.35
N VAL A 144 -10.54 6.96 -17.89
CA VAL A 144 -10.27 6.72 -16.47
C VAL A 144 -8.79 6.94 -16.19
N ASP A 145 -8.50 7.88 -15.29
CA ASP A 145 -7.17 8.12 -14.79
C ASP A 145 -6.85 7.16 -13.63
N VAL A 146 -5.81 6.36 -13.79
CA VAL A 146 -5.43 5.31 -12.83
C VAL A 146 -5.03 5.90 -11.48
N GLU A 147 -4.29 7.01 -11.49
CA GLU A 147 -3.84 7.66 -10.26
C GLU A 147 -5.03 8.23 -9.47
N TYR A 148 -6.01 8.79 -10.19
CA TYR A 148 -7.27 9.22 -9.58
C TYR A 148 -8.01 8.04 -8.91
N VAL A 149 -8.15 6.91 -9.61
CA VAL A 149 -8.79 5.71 -9.05
C VAL A 149 -8.05 5.22 -7.80
N TYR A 150 -6.72 5.21 -7.84
CA TYR A 150 -5.91 4.88 -6.67
C TYR A 150 -6.24 5.78 -5.47
N GLN A 151 -6.29 7.09 -5.68
CA GLN A 151 -6.62 8.04 -4.62
C GLN A 151 -8.06 7.88 -4.11
N ALA A 152 -9.02 7.66 -5.02
CA ALA A 152 -10.42 7.46 -4.68
C ALA A 152 -10.65 6.17 -3.88
N LEU A 153 -9.98 5.08 -4.25
CA LEU A 153 -10.03 3.82 -3.51
C LEU A 153 -9.38 3.94 -2.12
N ARG A 154 -8.25 4.65 -2.02
CA ARG A 154 -7.63 4.93 -0.71
C ARG A 154 -8.53 5.78 0.18
N ALA A 155 -9.20 6.77 -0.39
CA ALA A 155 -10.18 7.58 0.35
C ALA A 155 -11.38 6.75 0.84
N ALA A 156 -11.78 5.74 0.08
CA ALA A 156 -12.91 4.87 0.39
C ALA A 156 -12.51 3.57 1.12
N SER A 157 -11.23 3.34 1.41
CA SER A 157 -10.70 2.05 1.86
C SER A 157 -11.42 1.50 3.09
N GLU A 158 -11.70 2.32 4.11
CA GLU A 158 -12.42 1.91 5.31
C GLU A 158 -13.89 1.56 5.00
N THR A 159 -14.55 2.33 4.12
CA THR A 159 -15.92 2.03 3.71
C THR A 159 -15.99 0.72 2.92
N ILE A 160 -15.06 0.52 1.96
CA ILE A 160 -14.97 -0.73 1.20
C ILE A 160 -14.68 -1.90 2.15
N ARG A 161 -13.77 -1.73 3.10
CA ARG A 161 -13.47 -2.76 4.09
C ARG A 161 -14.72 -3.12 4.91
N ALA A 162 -15.42 -2.14 5.42
CA ALA A 162 -16.61 -2.35 6.25
C ALA A 162 -17.79 -2.99 5.49
N THR A 163 -17.91 -2.70 4.19
CA THR A 163 -19.08 -3.14 3.40
C THR A 163 -18.82 -4.32 2.47
N CYS A 164 -17.56 -4.54 2.07
CA CYS A 164 -17.22 -5.56 1.09
C CYS A 164 -16.34 -6.70 1.65
N VAL A 165 -15.74 -6.56 2.84
CA VAL A 165 -14.87 -7.61 3.40
C VAL A 165 -15.68 -8.55 4.29
N ARG A 166 -15.51 -9.84 4.03
CA ARG A 166 -16.06 -10.92 4.82
C ARG A 166 -14.97 -11.52 5.70
N THR A 167 -15.27 -11.70 6.98
CA THR A 167 -14.31 -12.14 8.00
C THR A 167 -14.77 -13.42 8.72
N ASP A 168 -15.83 -14.04 8.24
CA ASP A 168 -16.47 -15.23 8.79
C ASP A 168 -15.71 -16.55 8.49
N GLY A 169 -14.73 -16.49 7.56
CA GLY A 169 -13.89 -17.62 7.20
C GLY A 169 -12.53 -17.65 7.92
N SER A 170 -11.76 -18.71 7.68
CA SER A 170 -10.37 -18.83 8.17
C SER A 170 -9.45 -17.74 7.66
N MET A 171 -9.73 -17.20 6.48
CA MET A 171 -9.04 -16.08 5.87
C MET A 171 -10.05 -15.02 5.42
N ALA A 172 -9.81 -13.76 5.78
CA ALA A 172 -10.64 -12.65 5.34
C ALA A 172 -10.54 -12.46 3.82
N ALA A 173 -11.66 -12.12 3.19
CA ALA A 173 -11.75 -11.95 1.75
C ALA A 173 -12.72 -10.82 1.38
N VAL A 174 -12.40 -10.10 0.31
CA VAL A 174 -13.30 -9.12 -0.31
C VAL A 174 -14.35 -9.86 -1.12
N ASP A 175 -15.62 -9.57 -0.89
CA ASP A 175 -16.70 -10.02 -1.76
C ASP A 175 -16.58 -9.33 -3.11
N SER A 176 -16.33 -10.10 -4.15
CA SER A 176 -16.06 -9.53 -5.49
C SER A 176 -17.27 -8.79 -6.07
N LYS A 177 -18.51 -9.24 -5.79
CA LYS A 177 -19.71 -8.58 -6.30
C LYS A 177 -19.93 -7.25 -5.59
N ALA A 178 -19.81 -7.21 -4.27
CA ALA A 178 -19.92 -5.99 -3.49
C ALA A 178 -18.82 -4.99 -3.87
N PHE A 179 -17.58 -5.45 -4.05
CA PHE A 179 -16.46 -4.60 -4.47
C PHE A 179 -16.68 -4.01 -5.86
N LEU A 180 -17.02 -4.81 -6.85
CA LEU A 180 -17.26 -4.34 -8.22
C LEU A 180 -18.48 -3.40 -8.30
N GLY A 181 -19.49 -3.60 -7.46
CA GLY A 181 -20.66 -2.73 -7.33
C GLY A 181 -20.41 -1.45 -6.51
N PHE A 182 -19.27 -1.34 -5.82
CA PHE A 182 -18.95 -0.15 -5.04
C PHE A 182 -18.77 1.06 -5.96
N GLN A 183 -19.33 2.20 -5.55
CA GLN A 183 -19.36 3.40 -6.39
C GLN A 183 -18.42 4.47 -5.87
N ILE A 184 -17.66 5.07 -6.80
CA ILE A 184 -16.84 6.26 -6.55
C ILE A 184 -17.27 7.42 -7.45
N PRO A 185 -17.06 8.68 -7.04
CA PRO A 185 -17.32 9.82 -7.93
C PRO A 185 -16.34 9.77 -9.12
N MET A 186 -16.87 9.99 -10.33
CA MET A 186 -16.08 9.97 -11.57
C MET A 186 -16.30 11.28 -12.34
N PRO A 187 -15.52 12.32 -12.04
CA PRO A 187 -15.54 13.57 -12.80
C PRO A 187 -14.93 13.39 -14.20
N PRO A 188 -15.04 14.39 -15.08
CA PRO A 188 -14.34 14.38 -16.38
C PRO A 188 -12.84 14.14 -16.21
N ILE A 189 -12.19 13.50 -17.18
CA ILE A 189 -10.78 13.06 -17.13
C ILE A 189 -9.80 14.19 -16.74
N ALA A 190 -10.05 15.42 -17.21
CA ALA A 190 -9.22 16.57 -16.85
C ALA A 190 -9.27 16.89 -15.35
N GLU A 191 -10.44 16.76 -14.74
CA GLU A 191 -10.60 16.96 -13.30
C GLU A 191 -10.05 15.78 -12.49
N GLN A 192 -10.22 14.53 -12.99
CA GLN A 192 -9.55 13.36 -12.39
C GLN A 192 -8.04 13.59 -12.25
N ARG A 193 -7.38 14.01 -13.35
CA ARG A 193 -5.93 14.29 -13.36
C ARG A 193 -5.54 15.42 -12.41
N ARG A 194 -6.33 16.49 -12.36
CA ARG A 194 -6.07 17.61 -11.45
C ARG A 194 -6.13 17.19 -9.99
N VAL A 195 -7.16 16.41 -9.63
CA VAL A 195 -7.33 15.88 -8.27
C VAL A 195 -6.21 14.90 -7.92
N ALA A 196 -5.88 13.98 -8.82
CA ALA A 196 -4.81 13.01 -8.63
C ALA A 196 -3.47 13.71 -8.38
N LEU A 197 -3.13 14.71 -9.20
CA LEU A 197 -1.89 15.48 -9.06
C LEU A 197 -1.82 16.21 -7.71
N SER A 198 -2.92 16.83 -7.27
CA SER A 198 -2.98 17.50 -5.96
C SER A 198 -2.77 16.51 -4.82
N LEU A 199 -3.44 15.36 -4.86
CA LEU A 199 -3.32 14.34 -3.81
C LEU A 199 -1.96 13.65 -3.82
N ARG A 200 -1.33 13.47 -4.99
CA ARG A 200 0.05 12.99 -5.09
C ARG A 200 1.04 13.93 -4.41
N GLY A 201 0.86 15.24 -4.54
CA GLY A 201 1.68 16.22 -3.81
C GLY A 201 1.63 16.00 -2.30
N PHE A 202 0.45 15.72 -1.75
CA PHE A 202 0.32 15.35 -0.34
C PHE A 202 1.00 14.02 0.00
N ASP A 203 0.85 12.98 -0.85
CA ASP A 203 1.52 11.69 -0.61
C ASP A 203 3.05 11.82 -0.58
N VAL A 204 3.64 12.67 -1.42
CA VAL A 204 5.08 12.99 -1.39
C VAL A 204 5.45 13.65 -0.07
N MET A 205 4.73 14.70 0.35
CA MET A 205 4.99 15.38 1.62
C MET A 205 4.91 14.43 2.82
N VAL A 206 3.91 13.54 2.86
CA VAL A 206 3.80 12.52 3.92
C VAL A 206 4.93 11.51 3.83
N SER A 207 5.31 11.10 2.62
CA SER A 207 6.41 10.15 2.41
C SER A 207 7.74 10.73 2.86
N ASP A 208 8.00 12.00 2.57
CA ASP A 208 9.22 12.69 3.00
C ASP A 208 9.26 12.83 4.53
N LEU A 209 8.15 13.21 5.15
CA LEU A 209 8.02 13.22 6.61
C LEU A 209 8.17 11.80 7.20
N SER A 210 7.55 10.80 6.54
CA SER A 210 7.64 9.38 6.95
C SER A 210 9.00 8.75 6.67
N ALA A 211 9.86 9.35 5.86
CA ALA A 211 11.25 8.95 5.67
C ALA A 211 12.19 9.71 6.62
N GLY A 212 11.92 10.99 6.84
CA GLY A 212 12.72 11.86 7.73
C GLY A 212 12.54 11.49 9.21
N LEU A 213 11.31 11.38 9.70
CA LEU A 213 11.02 11.05 11.10
C LEU A 213 11.52 9.65 11.52
N PRO A 214 11.30 8.55 10.76
CA PRO A 214 11.91 7.27 11.11
C PRO A 214 13.44 7.27 11.02
N ALA A 215 14.05 8.01 10.10
CA ALA A 215 15.50 8.16 10.04
C ALA A 215 16.03 8.89 11.27
N GLU A 216 15.34 9.92 11.74
CA GLU A 216 15.64 10.63 12.98
C GLU A 216 15.45 9.70 14.20
N LEU A 217 14.36 8.91 14.25
CA LEU A 217 14.15 7.90 15.30
C LEU A 217 15.28 6.89 15.35
N VAL A 218 15.70 6.35 14.20
CA VAL A 218 16.83 5.40 14.15
C VAL A 218 18.14 6.06 14.60
N ALA A 219 18.37 7.32 14.19
CA ALA A 219 19.54 8.06 14.63
C ALA A 219 19.52 8.29 16.15
N ARG A 220 18.37 8.67 16.72
CA ARG A 220 18.19 8.85 18.16
C ARG A 220 18.30 7.54 18.94
N ARG A 221 17.78 6.41 18.44
CA ARG A 221 17.99 5.09 19.05
C ARG A 221 19.45 4.71 19.11
N LYS A 222 20.20 4.91 18.04
CA LYS A 222 21.65 4.68 18.04
C LYS A 222 22.38 5.59 19.03
N GLN A 223 21.97 6.85 19.13
CA GLN A 223 22.52 7.81 20.09
C GLN A 223 22.18 7.40 21.53
N TYR A 224 20.94 6.96 21.79
CA TYR A 224 20.50 6.40 23.06
C TYR A 224 21.32 5.16 23.46
N GLU A 225 21.46 4.18 22.56
CA GLU A 225 22.25 2.96 22.80
C GLU A 225 23.71 3.32 23.13
N TYR A 226 24.31 4.22 22.36
CA TYR A 226 25.68 4.69 22.62
C TYR A 226 25.83 5.32 24.01
N TYR A 227 24.94 6.23 24.38
CA TYR A 227 25.03 6.89 25.70
C TYR A 227 24.67 5.94 26.83
N ARG A 228 23.68 5.07 26.65
CA ARG A 228 23.33 4.03 27.64
C ARG A 228 24.51 3.13 27.90
N ASP A 229 25.13 2.60 26.87
CA ASP A 229 26.25 1.67 27.03
C ASP A 229 27.44 2.38 27.66
N ARG A 230 27.73 3.62 27.30
CA ARG A 230 28.81 4.41 27.91
C ARG A 230 28.53 4.84 29.35
N LEU A 231 27.27 5.04 29.70
CA LEU A 231 26.87 5.43 31.07
C LEU A 231 26.73 4.24 32.02
N LEU A 232 26.51 3.04 31.48
CA LEU A 232 26.35 1.79 32.25
C LEU A 232 27.63 0.98 32.30
N THR A 233 28.64 1.23 31.48
CA THR A 233 29.98 0.66 31.62
C THR A 233 30.74 1.43 32.70
N PHE A 234 30.69 0.96 33.93
CA PHE A 234 31.56 1.45 34.99
C PHE A 234 32.88 0.65 34.95
N GLU A 235 34.02 1.32 34.74
CA GLU A 235 35.30 0.78 35.17
C GLU A 235 35.34 0.87 36.71
N GLU A 236 35.45 -0.27 37.41
CA GLU A 236 35.77 -0.25 38.83
C GLU A 236 37.08 0.49 38.98
N ALA A 237 37.05 1.59 39.74
CA ALA A 237 38.29 2.27 40.14
C ALA A 237 39.12 1.27 40.94
N SER A 238 40.23 0.84 40.36
CA SER A 238 41.22 0.02 41.06
C SER A 238 41.67 0.79 42.29
N ALA A 239 41.40 0.24 43.49
CA ALA A 239 41.85 0.76 44.78
C ALA A 239 43.36 0.59 44.94
#